data_90e0b0ec9eaad22b39853f08f1d0a1c3
#
_entry.id   90e0b0ec9eaad22b39853f08f1d0a1c3
#
_cell.length_a   1.000
_cell.length_b   1.000
_cell.length_c   1.000
_cell.angle_alpha   90.00
_cell.angle_beta   90.00
_cell.angle_gamma   90.00
#
_symmetry.space_group_name_H-M   'P 1'
#
loop_
_entity.id
_entity.type
_entity.pdbx_description
1 polymer ?
#
loop_
_entity_poly.entity_id
_entity_poly.type
_entity_poly.pdbx_seq_one_letter_code
_entity_poly.pdbx_strand_id
1 'polypeptide(L)'
;MDSAPLASSNLPPGPTSVRVLAVSDEVDQRIYSTTVRERMGDVDLVIGCGDVPSSYLEFLVDALNRPVYYVLGNHAEEVTRLGERGEPKLPDGCVNLGGRVLREPRFGIIMAGLPGSPRYSEHEPVQYTEFQMWWMMLKMLPRLLWNRLRYGRFLDLLVTHAPPRDVGDREDFAHRGFKAMRTFLARYAPEYQLHGHVHLYDRTVSNCQTFHDTKVVNVYPYQRLDLSFRHLERSDGLVPPESPS
;
A
#
# COMPACT_ATOMS: atom_id res chain seq x y z
N MET A 1 47.66 -4.31 32.74
CA MET A 1 46.76 -3.31 32.14
C MET A 1 45.67 -4.11 31.45
N ASP A 2 44.59 -4.36 32.17
CA ASP A 2 43.44 -5.13 31.69
C ASP A 2 42.56 -4.25 30.78
N SER A 3 42.46 -4.64 29.53
CA SER A 3 41.54 -4.02 28.60
C SER A 3 40.17 -4.69 28.79
N ALA A 4 39.22 -3.98 29.40
CA ALA A 4 37.85 -4.42 29.49
C ALA A 4 37.23 -4.54 28.07
N PRO A 5 36.46 -5.61 27.76
CA PRO A 5 35.78 -5.73 26.52
C PRO A 5 34.67 -4.67 26.41
N LEU A 6 34.64 -3.97 25.29
CA LEU A 6 33.58 -3.03 24.94
C LEU A 6 32.22 -3.74 24.97
N ALA A 7 31.33 -3.24 25.83
CA ALA A 7 29.97 -3.74 25.94
C ALA A 7 29.29 -3.75 24.58
N SER A 8 28.83 -4.92 24.15
CA SER A 8 27.95 -5.07 23.00
C SER A 8 26.74 -4.16 23.19
N SER A 9 26.52 -3.23 22.24
CA SER A 9 25.39 -2.32 22.26
C SER A 9 24.08 -3.15 22.17
N ASN A 10 23.40 -3.30 23.30
CA ASN A 10 22.03 -3.79 23.36
C ASN A 10 21.10 -2.70 22.77
N LEU A 11 21.13 -2.53 21.46
CA LEU A 11 20.05 -1.83 20.78
C LEU A 11 18.79 -2.71 20.90
N PRO A 12 17.64 -2.11 21.26
CA PRO A 12 16.40 -2.87 21.29
C PRO A 12 16.14 -3.47 19.91
N PRO A 13 15.56 -4.70 19.84
CA PRO A 13 15.21 -5.32 18.57
C PRO A 13 14.35 -4.34 17.74
N GLY A 14 14.62 -4.26 16.44
CA GLY A 14 13.87 -3.42 15.53
C GLY A 14 12.39 -3.86 15.46
N PRO A 15 11.49 -3.02 14.93
CA PRO A 15 10.07 -3.40 14.82
C PRO A 15 9.93 -4.59 13.87
N THR A 16 9.28 -5.66 14.34
CA THR A 16 8.97 -6.88 13.56
C THR A 16 7.76 -6.71 12.65
N SER A 17 6.92 -5.72 12.94
CA SER A 17 5.71 -5.37 12.17
C SER A 17 5.55 -3.87 12.02
N VAL A 18 4.73 -3.47 11.05
CA VAL A 18 4.37 -2.08 10.77
C VAL A 18 2.86 -1.93 10.89
N ARG A 19 2.45 -0.99 11.74
CA ARG A 19 1.03 -0.69 11.96
C ARG A 19 0.55 0.30 10.92
N VAL A 20 -0.41 -0.14 10.11
CA VAL A 20 -0.94 0.60 8.97
C VAL A 20 -2.40 0.93 9.20
N LEU A 21 -2.78 2.19 9.02
CA LEU A 21 -4.17 2.56 8.77
C LEU A 21 -4.38 2.58 7.26
N ALA A 22 -5.21 1.69 6.75
CA ALA A 22 -5.59 1.67 5.34
C ALA A 22 -7.04 2.15 5.18
N VAL A 23 -7.30 3.04 4.20
CA VAL A 23 -8.61 3.63 3.93
C VAL A 23 -8.96 3.53 2.45
N SER A 24 -10.25 3.38 2.11
CA SER A 24 -10.73 3.32 0.72
C SER A 24 -12.22 3.59 0.61
N ASP A 25 -12.64 4.18 -0.51
CA ASP A 25 -14.01 4.31 -1.03
C ASP A 25 -14.97 5.17 -0.18
N GLU A 26 -14.91 5.10 1.13
CA GLU A 26 -15.85 5.79 2.02
C GLU A 26 -15.13 6.50 3.16
N VAL A 27 -15.57 7.72 3.46
CA VAL A 27 -15.11 8.48 4.62
C VAL A 27 -15.82 8.00 5.89
N ASP A 28 -15.16 7.13 6.65
CA ASP A 28 -15.72 6.65 7.92
C ASP A 28 -15.58 7.73 9.01
N GLN A 29 -16.70 8.09 9.63
CA GLN A 29 -16.76 9.14 10.66
C GLN A 29 -15.98 8.80 11.94
N ARG A 30 -15.69 7.54 12.18
CA ARG A 30 -14.85 7.10 13.31
C ARG A 30 -13.38 7.44 13.08
N ILE A 31 -12.97 7.54 11.81
CA ILE A 31 -11.62 7.93 11.38
C ILE A 31 -11.57 9.43 11.09
N TYR A 32 -12.58 9.98 10.39
CA TYR A 32 -12.66 11.42 10.11
C TYR A 32 -13.26 12.16 11.33
N SER A 33 -12.53 12.16 12.43
CA SER A 33 -12.98 12.76 13.68
C SER A 33 -11.82 13.32 14.50
N THR A 34 -12.10 14.27 15.39
CA THR A 34 -11.11 14.87 16.30
C THR A 34 -10.46 13.85 17.24
N THR A 35 -11.09 12.71 17.46
CA THR A 35 -10.60 11.62 18.34
C THR A 35 -9.78 10.57 17.57
N VAL A 36 -9.50 10.77 16.28
CA VAL A 36 -8.72 9.79 15.47
C VAL A 36 -7.35 9.52 16.08
N ARG A 37 -6.71 10.53 16.66
CA ARG A 37 -5.39 10.39 17.29
C ARG A 37 -5.40 9.47 18.52
N GLU A 38 -6.49 9.42 19.26
CA GLU A 38 -6.64 8.52 20.40
C GLU A 38 -6.75 7.06 19.98
N ARG A 39 -7.36 6.82 18.82
CA ARG A 39 -7.64 5.46 18.30
C ARG A 39 -6.56 4.93 17.38
N MET A 40 -5.94 5.82 16.58
CA MET A 40 -5.02 5.48 15.50
C MET A 40 -3.66 6.19 15.62
N GLY A 41 -3.40 6.89 16.73
CA GLY A 41 -2.16 7.66 16.90
C GLY A 41 -0.90 6.79 17.00
N ASP A 42 -1.05 5.51 17.22
CA ASP A 42 0.02 4.53 17.28
C ASP A 42 0.37 3.89 15.91
N VAL A 43 -0.38 4.19 14.81
CA VAL A 43 -0.02 3.70 13.48
C VAL A 43 1.29 4.31 13.01
N ASP A 44 2.00 3.58 12.19
CA ASP A 44 3.31 3.96 11.67
C ASP A 44 3.21 4.68 10.32
N LEU A 45 2.20 4.31 9.51
CA LEU A 45 1.90 4.95 8.23
C LEU A 45 0.42 4.78 7.84
N VAL A 46 -0.03 5.58 6.87
CA VAL A 46 -1.38 5.54 6.30
C VAL A 46 -1.31 5.17 4.83
N ILE A 47 -2.23 4.31 4.38
CA ILE A 47 -2.38 3.89 2.98
C ILE A 47 -3.78 4.24 2.48
N GLY A 48 -3.87 5.05 1.42
CA GLY A 48 -5.11 5.32 0.68
C GLY A 48 -5.23 4.42 -0.55
N CYS A 49 -6.26 3.57 -0.60
CA CYS A 49 -6.50 2.65 -1.72
C CYS A 49 -7.50 3.20 -2.75
N GLY A 50 -7.63 4.52 -2.85
CA GLY A 50 -8.44 5.20 -3.86
C GLY A 50 -9.87 5.52 -3.42
N ASP A 51 -10.54 6.35 -4.22
CA ASP A 51 -11.92 6.81 -4.07
C ASP A 51 -12.25 7.43 -2.69
N VAL A 52 -11.28 8.14 -2.14
CA VAL A 52 -11.46 8.99 -0.96
C VAL A 52 -11.08 10.43 -1.29
N PRO A 53 -11.80 11.45 -0.75
CA PRO A 53 -11.49 12.85 -1.00
C PRO A 53 -10.06 13.23 -0.60
N SER A 54 -9.41 14.13 -1.36
CA SER A 54 -8.09 14.67 -1.01
C SER A 54 -8.07 15.25 0.40
N SER A 55 -9.11 15.99 0.78
CA SER A 55 -9.24 16.57 2.12
C SER A 55 -9.26 15.54 3.25
N TYR A 56 -9.72 14.32 2.98
CA TYR A 56 -9.66 13.23 3.96
C TYR A 56 -8.23 12.73 4.17
N LEU A 57 -7.45 12.57 3.11
CA LEU A 57 -6.04 12.18 3.23
C LEU A 57 -5.20 13.29 3.88
N GLU A 58 -5.44 14.56 3.52
CA GLU A 58 -4.81 15.73 4.15
C GLU A 58 -5.10 15.80 5.65
N PHE A 59 -6.37 15.59 6.03
CA PHE A 59 -6.77 15.48 7.43
C PHE A 59 -5.97 14.38 8.18
N LEU A 60 -5.77 13.22 7.56
CA LEU A 60 -5.01 12.12 8.18
C LEU A 60 -3.52 12.46 8.33
N VAL A 61 -2.93 13.21 7.38
CA VAL A 61 -1.57 13.76 7.53
C VAL A 61 -1.48 14.62 8.78
N ASP A 62 -2.38 15.59 8.90
CA ASP A 62 -2.36 16.58 9.98
C ASP A 62 -2.69 15.95 11.34
N ALA A 63 -3.74 15.13 11.40
CA ALA A 63 -4.22 14.55 12.65
C ALA A 63 -3.27 13.50 13.23
N LEU A 64 -2.68 12.67 12.39
CA LEU A 64 -1.82 11.55 12.84
C LEU A 64 -0.33 11.90 12.82
N ASN A 65 0.09 12.88 12.02
CA ASN A 65 1.50 13.21 11.77
C ASN A 65 2.29 11.97 11.34
N ARG A 66 1.74 11.25 10.34
CA ARG A 66 2.33 10.04 9.77
C ARG A 66 2.41 10.15 8.25
N PRO A 67 3.40 9.49 7.61
CA PRO A 67 3.46 9.48 6.15
C PRO A 67 2.21 8.82 5.56
N VAL A 68 1.63 9.47 4.56
CA VAL A 68 0.45 9.00 3.83
C VAL A 68 0.86 8.67 2.40
N TYR A 69 0.65 7.42 2.01
CA TYR A 69 0.86 6.91 0.65
C TYR A 69 -0.49 6.55 0.04
N TYR A 70 -0.71 6.84 -1.23
CA TYR A 70 -2.00 6.59 -1.84
C TYR A 70 -1.92 6.25 -3.32
N VAL A 71 -3.00 5.68 -3.83
CA VAL A 71 -3.31 5.58 -5.25
C VAL A 71 -4.65 6.25 -5.52
N LEU A 72 -4.87 6.70 -6.75
CA LEU A 72 -6.19 7.21 -7.19
C LEU A 72 -7.14 6.04 -7.44
N GLY A 73 -8.40 6.20 -7.10
CA GLY A 73 -9.47 5.31 -7.50
C GLY A 73 -10.04 5.68 -8.88
N ASN A 74 -11.10 5.01 -9.30
CA ASN A 74 -11.71 5.29 -10.61
C ASN A 74 -12.68 6.48 -10.59
N HIS A 75 -13.18 6.88 -9.43
CA HIS A 75 -14.00 8.07 -9.20
C HIS A 75 -13.19 9.28 -8.69
N ALA A 76 -11.90 9.31 -8.98
CA ALA A 76 -11.00 10.36 -8.52
C ALA A 76 -11.38 11.72 -9.14
N GLU A 77 -12.41 12.37 -8.61
CA GLU A 77 -12.82 13.74 -9.00
C GLU A 77 -11.68 14.76 -8.85
N GLU A 78 -10.74 14.47 -7.97
CA GLU A 78 -9.54 15.29 -7.75
C GLU A 78 -8.71 15.48 -9.01
N VAL A 79 -8.71 14.52 -9.93
CA VAL A 79 -8.02 14.63 -11.22
C VAL A 79 -8.75 15.58 -12.15
N THR A 80 -10.08 15.73 -11.99
CA THR A 80 -10.93 16.60 -12.78
C THR A 80 -11.11 17.97 -12.16
N ARG A 81 -10.93 18.12 -10.84
CA ARG A 81 -10.89 19.42 -10.16
C ARG A 81 -9.54 20.05 -10.43
N LEU A 82 -9.56 21.02 -11.32
CA LEU A 82 -8.37 21.78 -11.63
C LEU A 82 -8.14 22.86 -10.57
N GLY A 83 -6.91 22.99 -10.11
CA GLY A 83 -6.46 24.13 -9.34
C GLY A 83 -6.50 25.43 -10.14
N GLU A 84 -6.08 26.54 -9.55
CA GLU A 84 -6.12 27.87 -10.17
C GLU A 84 -5.30 27.96 -11.48
N ARG A 85 -4.33 27.08 -11.68
CA ARG A 85 -3.47 27.02 -12.86
C ARG A 85 -3.80 25.89 -13.83
N GLY A 86 -4.93 25.18 -13.60
CA GLY A 86 -5.34 24.06 -14.44
C GLY A 86 -4.65 22.74 -14.17
N GLU A 87 -3.87 22.61 -13.09
CA GLU A 87 -3.29 21.35 -12.63
C GLU A 87 -4.28 20.53 -11.79
N PRO A 88 -4.20 19.19 -11.78
CA PRO A 88 -4.98 18.35 -10.88
C PRO A 88 -4.68 18.70 -9.41
N LYS A 89 -5.73 18.89 -8.61
CA LYS A 89 -5.57 19.14 -7.18
C LYS A 89 -5.39 17.81 -6.43
N LEU A 90 -4.14 17.36 -6.32
CA LEU A 90 -3.78 16.18 -5.54
C LEU A 90 -3.65 16.52 -4.04
N PRO A 91 -3.82 15.54 -3.13
CA PRO A 91 -3.74 15.79 -1.69
C PRO A 91 -2.34 16.23 -1.25
N ASP A 92 -2.28 17.34 -0.51
CA ASP A 92 -1.05 17.91 0.02
C ASP A 92 -0.46 17.03 1.12
N GLY A 93 0.87 16.97 1.21
CA GLY A 93 1.57 16.16 2.22
C GLY A 93 1.51 14.65 1.99
N CYS A 94 0.86 14.18 0.91
CA CYS A 94 0.70 12.78 0.58
C CYS A 94 1.59 12.34 -0.58
N VAL A 95 1.97 11.08 -0.60
CA VAL A 95 2.83 10.49 -1.65
C VAL A 95 2.00 9.62 -2.59
N ASN A 96 1.83 10.04 -3.84
CA ASN A 96 1.15 9.25 -4.87
C ASN A 96 2.05 8.08 -5.33
N LEU A 97 1.55 6.85 -5.18
CA LEU A 97 2.21 5.62 -5.63
C LEU A 97 1.85 5.22 -7.06
N GLY A 98 0.83 5.83 -7.67
CA GLY A 98 0.29 5.41 -8.97
C GLY A 98 1.35 5.25 -10.07
N GLY A 99 1.57 4.04 -10.56
CA GLY A 99 2.58 3.70 -11.56
C GLY A 99 4.03 3.81 -11.06
N ARG A 100 4.27 3.86 -9.76
CA ARG A 100 5.58 4.08 -9.15
C ARG A 100 5.97 2.94 -8.21
N VAL A 101 7.30 2.80 -8.01
CA VAL A 101 7.88 1.90 -7.01
C VAL A 101 8.77 2.74 -6.11
N LEU A 102 8.47 2.78 -4.82
CA LEU A 102 9.18 3.56 -3.81
C LEU A 102 9.64 2.65 -2.67
N ARG A 103 10.70 3.08 -1.97
CA ARG A 103 11.10 2.46 -0.71
C ARG A 103 10.81 3.44 0.42
N GLU A 104 9.98 3.02 1.36
CA GLU A 104 9.70 3.75 2.58
C GLU A 104 10.97 3.76 3.46
N PRO A 105 11.45 4.94 3.90
CA PRO A 105 12.80 5.06 4.47
C PRO A 105 12.93 4.47 5.87
N ARG A 106 11.89 4.54 6.72
CA ARG A 106 11.95 4.17 8.13
C ARG A 106 12.00 2.66 8.34
N PHE A 107 11.12 1.91 7.64
CA PHE A 107 11.01 0.46 7.76
C PHE A 107 11.67 -0.28 6.58
N GLY A 108 12.05 0.45 5.54
CA GLY A 108 12.64 -0.13 4.36
C GLY A 108 11.67 -0.90 3.47
N ILE A 109 10.37 -0.74 3.68
CA ILE A 109 9.31 -1.39 2.89
C ILE A 109 9.35 -0.88 1.46
N ILE A 110 9.44 -1.79 0.51
CA ILE A 110 9.35 -1.47 -0.91
C ILE A 110 7.88 -1.54 -1.32
N MET A 111 7.32 -0.40 -1.69
CA MET A 111 5.91 -0.26 -2.08
C MET A 111 5.79 0.05 -3.56
N ALA A 112 4.73 -0.47 -4.18
CA ALA A 112 4.33 -0.12 -5.53
C ALA A 112 2.83 0.21 -5.56
N GLY A 113 2.39 1.07 -6.50
CA GLY A 113 0.99 1.45 -6.61
C GLY A 113 0.43 1.32 -8.03
N LEU A 114 -0.81 0.83 -8.14
CA LEU A 114 -1.57 0.75 -9.39
C LEU A 114 -2.95 1.40 -9.17
N PRO A 115 -3.23 2.54 -9.84
CA PRO A 115 -4.47 3.29 -9.67
C PRO A 115 -5.63 2.71 -10.48
N GLY A 116 -6.84 3.13 -10.13
CA GLY A 116 -8.05 2.96 -10.92
C GLY A 116 -8.57 1.53 -11.05
N SER A 117 -9.52 1.36 -11.96
CA SER A 117 -10.21 0.10 -12.23
C SER A 117 -10.15 -0.29 -13.71
N PRO A 118 -10.53 -1.54 -14.06
CA PRO A 118 -10.83 -1.90 -15.44
C PRO A 118 -11.89 -0.97 -16.06
N ARG A 119 -11.72 -0.62 -17.32
CA ARG A 119 -12.61 0.31 -18.00
C ARG A 119 -14.00 -0.30 -18.20
N TYR A 120 -14.99 0.33 -17.59
CA TYR A 120 -16.41 0.01 -17.77
C TYR A 120 -17.26 1.23 -18.20
N SER A 121 -16.68 2.45 -18.14
CA SER A 121 -17.32 3.70 -18.56
C SER A 121 -16.33 4.54 -19.35
N GLU A 122 -16.84 5.38 -20.25
CA GLU A 122 -16.02 6.35 -20.98
C GLU A 122 -15.89 7.69 -20.23
N HIS A 123 -16.66 7.87 -19.18
CA HIS A 123 -16.75 9.15 -18.43
C HIS A 123 -15.88 9.20 -17.19
N GLU A 124 -15.48 8.04 -16.67
CA GLU A 124 -14.65 7.98 -15.46
C GLU A 124 -13.17 8.19 -15.79
N PRO A 125 -12.48 9.08 -15.05
CA PRO A 125 -11.17 9.57 -15.47
C PRO A 125 -10.02 8.57 -15.29
N VAL A 126 -10.11 7.67 -14.30
CA VAL A 126 -9.01 6.79 -13.91
C VAL A 126 -9.39 5.32 -14.13
N GLN A 127 -9.72 4.99 -15.37
CA GLN A 127 -10.02 3.63 -15.81
C GLN A 127 -9.07 3.20 -16.92
N TYR A 128 -8.63 1.96 -16.84
CA TYR A 128 -7.60 1.42 -17.72
C TYR A 128 -8.05 0.15 -18.44
N THR A 129 -7.60 -0.03 -19.68
CA THR A 129 -7.65 -1.33 -20.34
C THR A 129 -6.58 -2.25 -19.76
N GLU A 130 -6.71 -3.57 -19.96
CA GLU A 130 -5.66 -4.54 -19.60
C GLU A 130 -4.30 -4.15 -20.19
N PHE A 131 -4.29 -3.69 -21.47
CA PHE A 131 -3.05 -3.26 -22.13
C PHE A 131 -2.41 -2.04 -21.44
N GLN A 132 -3.22 -1.05 -21.08
CA GLN A 132 -2.72 0.13 -20.37
C GLN A 132 -2.16 -0.24 -18.98
N MET A 133 -2.82 -1.16 -18.27
CA MET A 133 -2.34 -1.67 -16.99
C MET A 133 -1.02 -2.43 -17.16
N TRP A 134 -0.91 -3.31 -18.17
CA TRP A 134 0.34 -3.98 -18.52
C TRP A 134 1.47 -2.99 -18.83
N TRP A 135 1.16 -1.96 -19.58
CA TRP A 135 2.15 -0.93 -19.92
C TRP A 135 2.64 -0.15 -18.69
N MET A 136 1.73 0.15 -17.76
CA MET A 136 2.08 0.78 -16.47
C MET A 136 3.01 -0.12 -15.65
N MET A 137 2.69 -1.40 -15.53
CA MET A 137 3.52 -2.39 -14.83
C MET A 137 4.91 -2.54 -15.49
N LEU A 138 4.96 -2.53 -16.82
CA LEU A 138 6.22 -2.64 -17.56
C LEU A 138 7.14 -1.43 -17.29
N LYS A 139 6.59 -0.23 -17.14
CA LYS A 139 7.37 0.97 -16.76
C LYS A 139 7.99 0.87 -15.37
N MET A 140 7.41 0.07 -14.48
CA MET A 140 7.93 -0.15 -13.12
C MET A 140 9.09 -1.17 -13.11
N LEU A 141 9.24 -1.97 -14.14
CA LEU A 141 10.21 -3.08 -14.21
C LEU A 141 11.66 -2.68 -13.90
N PRO A 142 12.22 -1.58 -14.43
CA PRO A 142 13.62 -1.20 -14.13
C PRO A 142 13.84 -1.02 -12.61
N ARG A 143 12.87 -0.40 -11.92
CA ARG A 143 12.96 -0.17 -10.47
C ARG A 143 12.79 -1.47 -9.69
N LEU A 144 11.88 -2.35 -10.12
CA LEU A 144 11.70 -3.68 -9.51
C LEU A 144 12.97 -4.52 -9.65
N LEU A 145 13.60 -4.56 -10.81
CA LEU A 145 14.87 -5.26 -11.04
C LEU A 145 16.00 -4.68 -10.19
N TRP A 146 16.10 -3.35 -10.12
CA TRP A 146 17.06 -2.68 -9.23
C TRP A 146 16.87 -3.08 -7.78
N ASN A 147 15.63 -3.11 -7.29
CA ASN A 147 15.31 -3.53 -5.92
C ASN A 147 15.72 -5.00 -5.69
N ARG A 148 15.47 -5.87 -6.67
CA ARG A 148 15.89 -7.29 -6.60
C ARG A 148 17.40 -7.43 -6.47
N LEU A 149 18.17 -6.66 -7.24
CA LEU A 149 19.62 -6.64 -7.16
C LEU A 149 20.14 -6.05 -5.85
N ARG A 150 19.50 -4.95 -5.38
CA ARG A 150 20.01 -4.19 -4.23
C ARG A 150 19.56 -4.73 -2.88
N TYR A 151 18.32 -5.28 -2.82
CA TYR A 151 17.68 -5.69 -1.56
C TYR A 151 17.26 -7.16 -1.55
N GLY A 152 17.53 -7.93 -2.60
CA GLY A 152 17.17 -9.35 -2.69
C GLY A 152 15.68 -9.62 -2.95
N ARG A 153 14.83 -8.58 -3.09
CA ARG A 153 13.40 -8.68 -3.30
C ARG A 153 12.89 -7.59 -4.23
N PHE A 154 11.76 -7.83 -4.92
CA PHE A 154 11.20 -6.89 -5.89
C PHE A 154 10.40 -5.78 -5.20
N LEU A 155 9.42 -6.18 -4.38
CA LEU A 155 8.58 -5.31 -3.55
C LEU A 155 8.01 -6.13 -2.39
N ASP A 156 7.51 -5.42 -1.37
CA ASP A 156 6.93 -6.00 -0.16
C ASP A 156 5.41 -5.76 -0.10
N LEU A 157 4.96 -4.58 -0.56
CA LEU A 157 3.57 -4.16 -0.51
C LEU A 157 3.13 -3.59 -1.86
N LEU A 158 2.03 -4.13 -2.40
CA LEU A 158 1.32 -3.57 -3.55
C LEU A 158 0.07 -2.85 -3.06
N VAL A 159 -0.09 -1.57 -3.44
CA VAL A 159 -1.28 -0.77 -3.15
C VAL A 159 -2.04 -0.56 -4.46
N THR A 160 -3.31 -0.95 -4.49
CA THR A 160 -4.14 -0.81 -5.68
C THR A 160 -5.52 -0.27 -5.31
N HIS A 161 -6.24 0.30 -6.28
CA HIS A 161 -7.65 0.56 -6.06
C HIS A 161 -8.47 -0.69 -6.37
N ALA A 162 -8.42 -1.21 -7.58
CA ALA A 162 -9.11 -2.45 -7.94
C ALA A 162 -8.32 -3.70 -7.48
N PRO A 163 -9.02 -4.82 -7.19
CA PRO A 163 -8.42 -6.12 -6.89
C PRO A 163 -7.86 -6.81 -8.16
N PRO A 164 -7.13 -7.94 -8.00
CA PRO A 164 -6.84 -8.86 -9.10
C PRO A 164 -8.11 -9.59 -9.54
N ARG A 165 -8.20 -9.99 -10.81
CA ARG A 165 -9.31 -10.80 -11.33
C ARG A 165 -9.38 -12.16 -10.60
N ASP A 166 -10.59 -12.57 -10.19
CA ASP A 166 -10.92 -13.80 -9.46
C ASP A 166 -10.26 -13.88 -8.05
N VAL A 167 -9.82 -12.73 -7.49
CA VAL A 167 -9.27 -12.67 -6.13
C VAL A 167 -9.79 -11.41 -5.43
N GLY A 168 -10.88 -11.54 -4.68
CA GLY A 168 -11.53 -10.43 -3.98
C GLY A 168 -12.35 -9.50 -4.87
N ASP A 169 -12.46 -9.77 -6.17
CA ASP A 169 -13.30 -9.05 -7.10
C ASP A 169 -14.74 -9.59 -7.14
N ARG A 170 -15.61 -8.99 -7.95
CA ARG A 170 -16.96 -9.45 -8.21
C ARG A 170 -17.16 -9.74 -9.70
N GLU A 171 -18.21 -10.53 -10.02
CA GLU A 171 -18.55 -10.88 -11.40
C GLU A 171 -19.23 -9.73 -12.17
N ASP A 172 -19.80 -8.74 -11.47
CA ASP A 172 -20.42 -7.60 -12.14
C ASP A 172 -19.36 -6.73 -12.85
N PHE A 173 -19.80 -6.07 -13.91
CA PHE A 173 -18.89 -5.41 -14.86
C PHE A 173 -18.04 -4.29 -14.24
N ALA A 174 -18.60 -3.59 -13.25
CA ALA A 174 -17.92 -2.47 -12.59
C ALA A 174 -16.83 -2.92 -11.61
N HIS A 175 -17.04 -4.06 -10.91
CA HIS A 175 -16.15 -4.52 -9.83
C HIS A 175 -15.23 -5.68 -10.22
N ARG A 176 -15.13 -5.98 -11.51
CA ARG A 176 -14.12 -6.95 -12.01
C ARG A 176 -12.72 -6.44 -11.77
N GLY A 177 -11.83 -7.34 -11.37
CA GLY A 177 -10.42 -7.05 -11.21
C GLY A 177 -9.61 -7.18 -12.50
N PHE A 178 -8.34 -6.74 -12.48
CA PHE A 178 -7.42 -6.87 -13.60
C PHE A 178 -6.78 -8.26 -13.68
N LYS A 179 -6.81 -8.89 -14.86
CA LYS A 179 -6.06 -10.12 -15.13
C LYS A 179 -4.55 -9.89 -15.06
N ALA A 180 -4.09 -8.73 -15.53
CA ALA A 180 -2.69 -8.32 -15.48
C ALA A 180 -2.13 -8.34 -14.05
N MET A 181 -2.93 -7.96 -13.05
CA MET A 181 -2.49 -7.99 -11.65
C MET A 181 -2.18 -9.40 -11.15
N ARG A 182 -2.92 -10.43 -11.59
CA ARG A 182 -2.60 -11.81 -11.21
C ARG A 182 -1.19 -12.22 -11.65
N THR A 183 -0.84 -11.88 -12.90
CA THR A 183 0.50 -12.14 -13.41
C THR A 183 1.57 -11.34 -12.66
N PHE A 184 1.25 -10.10 -12.30
CA PHE A 184 2.15 -9.26 -11.49
C PHE A 184 2.40 -9.88 -10.11
N LEU A 185 1.36 -10.30 -9.40
CA LEU A 185 1.46 -10.96 -8.11
C LEU A 185 2.26 -12.26 -8.20
N ALA A 186 1.93 -13.12 -9.17
CA ALA A 186 2.65 -14.39 -9.37
C ALA A 186 4.14 -14.17 -9.69
N ARG A 187 4.51 -13.08 -10.40
CA ARG A 187 5.88 -12.81 -10.82
C ARG A 187 6.73 -12.13 -9.76
N TYR A 188 6.16 -11.18 -9.01
CA TYR A 188 6.90 -10.34 -8.08
C TYR A 188 6.65 -10.67 -6.62
N ALA A 189 5.62 -11.45 -6.33
CA ALA A 189 5.26 -12.01 -5.03
C ALA A 189 5.41 -11.03 -3.85
N PRO A 190 4.70 -9.86 -3.86
CA PRO A 190 4.63 -9.01 -2.67
C PRO A 190 4.02 -9.80 -1.52
N GLU A 191 4.38 -9.48 -0.29
CA GLU A 191 3.80 -10.15 0.87
C GLU A 191 2.34 -9.75 1.07
N TYR A 192 2.01 -8.49 0.70
CA TYR A 192 0.65 -7.96 0.78
C TYR A 192 0.26 -7.19 -0.47
N GLN A 193 -1.03 -7.30 -0.80
CA GLN A 193 -1.74 -6.34 -1.65
C GLN A 193 -2.89 -5.75 -0.84
N LEU A 194 -2.97 -4.42 -0.76
CA LEU A 194 -4.11 -3.70 -0.19
C LEU A 194 -4.92 -3.07 -1.31
N HIS A 195 -6.26 -3.23 -1.27
CA HIS A 195 -7.15 -2.68 -2.28
C HIS A 195 -8.50 -2.26 -1.69
N GLY A 196 -9.24 -1.44 -2.42
CA GLY A 196 -10.61 -1.04 -2.17
C GLY A 196 -11.57 -1.52 -3.27
N HIS A 197 -12.37 -0.60 -3.83
CA HIS A 197 -13.24 -0.75 -4.97
C HIS A 197 -14.44 -1.69 -4.76
N VAL A 198 -14.27 -2.80 -4.08
CA VAL A 198 -15.32 -3.76 -3.77
C VAL A 198 -15.85 -3.49 -2.37
N HIS A 199 -17.06 -2.92 -2.28
CA HIS A 199 -17.66 -2.59 -0.99
C HIS A 199 -18.13 -3.84 -0.25
N LEU A 200 -17.50 -4.15 0.87
CA LEU A 200 -17.83 -5.27 1.74
C LEU A 200 -18.81 -4.82 2.84
N TYR A 201 -20.10 -4.75 2.51
CA TYR A 201 -21.15 -4.42 3.49
C TYR A 201 -21.39 -5.54 4.50
N ASP A 202 -21.20 -6.78 4.08
CA ASP A 202 -21.32 -7.96 4.95
C ASP A 202 -19.98 -8.25 5.64
N ARG A 203 -19.94 -8.00 6.95
CA ARG A 203 -18.75 -8.22 7.78
C ARG A 203 -18.45 -9.70 8.06
N THR A 204 -19.32 -10.62 7.64
CA THR A 204 -19.06 -12.06 7.75
C THR A 204 -18.18 -12.58 6.60
N VAL A 205 -18.10 -11.83 5.51
CA VAL A 205 -17.23 -12.14 4.38
C VAL A 205 -15.78 -11.78 4.74
N SER A 206 -14.87 -12.72 4.53
CA SER A 206 -13.44 -12.46 4.76
C SER A 206 -12.97 -11.33 3.84
N ASN A 207 -12.34 -10.32 4.43
CA ASN A 207 -11.68 -9.24 3.70
C ASN A 207 -10.28 -9.60 3.20
N CYS A 208 -9.78 -10.79 3.49
CA CYS A 208 -8.45 -11.26 3.13
C CYS A 208 -8.52 -12.60 2.39
N GLN A 209 -7.87 -12.66 1.25
CA GLN A 209 -7.67 -13.87 0.46
C GLN A 209 -6.17 -14.05 0.19
N THR A 210 -5.75 -15.30 -0.04
CA THR A 210 -4.35 -15.58 -0.40
C THR A 210 -4.28 -15.96 -1.87
N PHE A 211 -3.39 -15.31 -2.61
CA PHE A 211 -3.06 -15.65 -3.98
C PHE A 211 -1.55 -15.89 -4.11
N HIS A 212 -1.16 -17.15 -4.32
CA HIS A 212 0.23 -17.61 -4.16
C HIS A 212 0.76 -17.19 -2.77
N ASP A 213 1.86 -16.46 -2.72
CA ASP A 213 2.50 -15.99 -1.48
C ASP A 213 2.00 -14.62 -1.01
N THR A 214 1.01 -14.04 -1.70
CA THR A 214 0.49 -12.70 -1.43
C THR A 214 -0.83 -12.77 -0.67
N LYS A 215 -0.91 -12.05 0.45
CA LYS A 215 -2.18 -11.75 1.13
C LYS A 215 -2.85 -10.56 0.46
N VAL A 216 -3.98 -10.78 -0.19
CA VAL A 216 -4.80 -9.75 -0.83
C VAL A 216 -5.88 -9.32 0.14
N VAL A 217 -5.84 -8.05 0.57
CA VAL A 217 -6.69 -7.51 1.63
C VAL A 217 -7.55 -6.38 1.08
N ASN A 218 -8.87 -6.53 1.19
CA ASN A 218 -9.82 -5.46 0.95
C ASN A 218 -9.90 -4.58 2.20
N VAL A 219 -9.65 -3.28 2.03
CA VAL A 219 -9.57 -2.34 3.17
C VAL A 219 -10.83 -1.49 3.36
N TYR A 220 -11.90 -1.74 2.60
CA TYR A 220 -13.16 -0.99 2.67
C TYR A 220 -13.83 -1.05 4.06
N PRO A 221 -14.31 0.03 4.62
CA PRO A 221 -13.98 1.43 4.31
C PRO A 221 -12.64 1.84 4.93
N TYR A 222 -12.21 1.14 5.98
CA TYR A 222 -10.88 1.23 6.59
C TYR A 222 -10.51 -0.05 7.34
N GLN A 223 -9.21 -0.29 7.43
CA GLN A 223 -8.62 -1.35 8.23
C GLN A 223 -7.42 -0.82 9.02
N ARG A 224 -7.30 -1.24 10.28
CA ARG A 224 -6.06 -1.14 11.04
C ARG A 224 -5.37 -2.49 10.96
N LEU A 225 -4.18 -2.52 10.39
CA LEU A 225 -3.43 -3.73 10.06
C LEU A 225 -2.06 -3.71 10.74
N ASP A 226 -1.66 -4.84 11.28
CA ASP A 226 -0.29 -5.08 11.71
C ASP A 226 0.38 -5.97 10.66
N LEU A 227 1.20 -5.36 9.79
CA LEU A 227 1.85 -6.04 8.67
C LEU A 227 3.26 -6.47 9.07
N SER A 228 3.49 -7.78 9.11
CA SER A 228 4.82 -8.36 9.31
C SER A 228 5.48 -8.61 7.97
N PHE A 229 6.73 -8.18 7.82
CA PHE A 229 7.49 -8.37 6.59
C PHE A 229 8.73 -9.22 6.84
N ARG A 230 8.98 -10.20 6.00
CA ARG A 230 10.11 -11.15 6.12
C ARG A 230 11.47 -10.47 6.30
N HIS A 231 11.67 -9.29 5.74
CA HIS A 231 12.93 -8.58 5.89
C HIS A 231 13.10 -7.90 7.25
N LEU A 232 12.00 -7.58 7.95
CA LEU A 232 12.03 -7.05 9.32
C LEU A 232 12.31 -8.19 10.31
N GLU A 233 11.71 -9.36 10.11
CA GLU A 233 11.92 -10.53 10.95
C GLU A 233 13.38 -11.05 10.90
N ARG A 234 14.05 -10.93 9.74
CA ARG A 234 15.45 -11.33 9.57
C ARG A 234 16.46 -10.40 10.22
N SER A 235 16.13 -9.14 10.45
CA SER A 235 17.02 -8.19 11.12
C SER A 235 17.19 -8.50 12.60
N ASP A 236 16.24 -9.18 13.22
CA ASP A 236 16.31 -9.59 14.63
C ASP A 236 17.12 -10.91 14.85
N GLY A 237 17.40 -11.64 13.77
CA GLY A 237 18.08 -12.95 13.82
C GLY A 237 19.55 -12.97 13.42
N LEU A 238 20.18 -11.83 13.15
CA LEU A 238 21.61 -11.76 12.87
C LEU A 238 22.44 -11.78 14.17
N VAL A 239 22.57 -12.98 14.75
CA VAL A 239 23.75 -13.32 15.55
C VAL A 239 24.91 -13.40 14.55
N PRO A 240 26.01 -12.62 14.74
CA PRO A 240 27.18 -12.77 13.87
C PRO A 240 27.71 -14.20 13.99
N PRO A 241 28.19 -14.82 12.88
CA PRO A 241 28.79 -16.12 12.96
C PRO A 241 29.98 -16.04 13.92
N GLU A 242 30.02 -16.94 14.91
CA GLU A 242 31.18 -17.13 15.78
C GLU A 242 32.38 -17.39 14.88
N SER A 243 33.42 -16.57 15.04
CA SER A 243 34.70 -16.79 14.39
C SER A 243 35.26 -18.16 14.81
N PRO A 244 35.68 -19.03 13.88
CA PRO A 244 36.30 -20.30 14.24
C PRO A 244 37.62 -20.02 14.97
N SER A 245 37.76 -20.67 16.15
CA SER A 245 38.95 -20.74 16.98
C SER A 245 40.12 -21.42 16.28
#